data_b8156ab4f875c1625b564d5ed70f830f
#
_entry.id   b8156ab4f875c1625b564d5ed70f830f
#
_cell.length_a   1.000
_cell.length_b   1.000
_cell.length_c   1.000
_cell.angle_alpha   90.00
_cell.angle_beta   90.00
_cell.angle_gamma   90.00
#
_symmetry.space_group_name_H-M   'P 1'
#
loop_
_entity.id
_entity.type
_entity.pdbx_description
1 polymer ?
#
loop_
_entity_poly.entity_id
_entity_poly.type
_entity_poly.pdbx_seq_one_letter_code
_entity_poly.pdbx_strand_id
1 'polypeptide(L)'
;MKRIEHKRLAALLRIGLVIAAVVCAAIFFWFLPELGRGIAAADPEFAWAFWPCLAFAWLFAVPVFWAMTLMWAVFGRIGRGEAFCRENARALRTVSRLAFCDAVLVPVGVIGLGLLGAGSPGLTVILMPAGTMVCALVGVMAMALSRLVADAAALQDESDLTV
;
A
#
# COMPACT_ATOMS: atom_id res chain seq x y z
N MET A 1 11.99 -27.89 15.20
CA MET A 1 12.81 -26.93 14.44
C MET A 1 11.93 -26.02 13.57
N LYS A 2 11.05 -26.51 12.70
CA LYS A 2 10.19 -25.70 11.81
C LYS A 2 9.38 -24.58 12.51
N ARG A 3 8.84 -24.81 13.69
CA ARG A 3 8.01 -23.83 14.42
C ARG A 3 8.78 -22.60 14.92
N ILE A 4 10.10 -22.74 15.17
CA ILE A 4 10.96 -21.61 15.58
C ILE A 4 11.31 -20.74 14.37
N GLU A 5 11.51 -21.36 13.21
CA GLU A 5 11.80 -20.64 11.96
C GLU A 5 10.60 -19.81 11.49
N HIS A 6 9.37 -20.34 11.57
CA HIS A 6 8.15 -19.58 11.24
C HIS A 6 7.95 -18.35 12.15
N LYS A 7 8.24 -18.48 13.45
CA LYS A 7 8.16 -17.36 14.39
C LYS A 7 9.20 -16.27 14.08
N ARG A 8 10.45 -16.68 13.76
CA ARG A 8 11.52 -15.73 13.38
C ARG A 8 11.17 -15.00 12.07
N LEU A 9 10.71 -15.74 11.08
CA LEU A 9 10.27 -15.16 9.80
C LEU A 9 9.14 -14.16 9.99
N ALA A 10 8.11 -14.53 10.74
CA ALA A 10 6.98 -13.62 11.03
C ALA A 10 7.42 -12.38 11.82
N ALA A 11 8.38 -12.52 12.74
CA ALA A 11 8.91 -11.38 13.47
C ALA A 11 9.68 -10.42 12.55
N LEU A 12 10.53 -10.94 11.66
CA LEU A 12 11.26 -10.13 10.67
C LEU A 12 10.30 -9.40 9.73
N LEU A 13 9.25 -10.10 9.22
CA LEU A 13 8.23 -9.50 8.36
C LEU A 13 7.46 -8.38 9.08
N ARG A 14 7.13 -8.58 10.36
CA ARG A 14 6.46 -7.55 11.17
C ARG A 14 7.36 -6.35 11.43
N ILE A 15 8.64 -6.57 11.75
CA ILE A 15 9.62 -5.49 11.93
C ILE A 15 9.74 -4.68 10.64
N GLY A 16 9.91 -5.35 9.50
CA GLY A 16 9.92 -4.68 8.19
C GLY A 16 8.66 -3.87 7.92
N LEU A 17 7.49 -4.41 8.27
CA LEU A 17 6.21 -3.71 8.11
C LEU A 17 6.11 -2.48 9.03
N VAL A 18 6.58 -2.57 10.27
CA VAL A 18 6.62 -1.43 11.20
C VAL A 18 7.55 -0.33 10.68
N ILE A 19 8.75 -0.71 10.20
CA ILE A 19 9.67 0.26 9.58
C ILE A 19 9.01 0.92 8.38
N ALA A 20 8.38 0.16 7.49
CA ALA A 20 7.66 0.71 6.34
C ALA A 20 6.51 1.65 6.78
N ALA A 21 5.74 1.28 7.81
CA ALA A 21 4.66 2.11 8.32
C ALA A 21 5.18 3.43 8.93
N VAL A 22 6.28 3.39 9.67
CA VAL A 22 6.92 4.59 10.24
C VAL A 22 7.45 5.50 9.13
N VAL A 23 8.11 4.93 8.12
CA VAL A 23 8.62 5.70 6.96
C VAL A 23 7.45 6.33 6.19
N CYS A 24 6.39 5.58 5.89
CA CYS A 24 5.20 6.13 5.24
C CYS A 24 4.56 7.23 6.08
N ALA A 25 4.40 7.04 7.39
CA ALA A 25 3.86 8.06 8.29
C ALA A 25 4.73 9.32 8.30
N ALA A 26 6.06 9.20 8.34
CA ALA A 26 6.97 10.33 8.26
C ALA A 26 6.84 11.07 6.93
N ILE A 27 6.68 10.35 5.81
CA ILE A 27 6.47 10.96 4.49
C ILE A 27 5.14 11.73 4.45
N PHE A 28 4.02 11.09 4.82
CA PHE A 28 2.69 11.69 4.66
C PHE A 28 2.39 12.80 5.67
N PHE A 29 2.89 12.68 6.93
CA PHE A 29 2.52 13.60 8.01
C PHE A 29 3.59 14.61 8.36
N TRP A 30 4.83 14.40 7.93
CA TRP A 30 5.91 15.36 8.16
C TRP A 30 6.47 15.89 6.84
N PHE A 31 7.04 15.02 5.99
CA PHE A 31 7.78 15.45 4.81
C PHE A 31 6.91 16.18 3.79
N LEU A 32 5.74 15.64 3.44
CA LEU A 32 4.85 16.28 2.47
C LEU A 32 4.29 17.63 2.95
N PRO A 33 3.81 17.79 4.19
CA PRO A 33 3.38 19.10 4.68
C PRO A 33 4.52 20.14 4.69
N GLU A 34 5.73 19.72 5.10
CA GLU A 34 6.87 20.63 5.14
C GLU A 34 7.31 21.05 3.74
N LEU A 35 7.37 20.11 2.80
CA LEU A 35 7.64 20.38 1.39
C LEU A 35 6.58 21.34 0.81
N GLY A 36 5.31 21.11 1.08
CA GLY A 36 4.21 21.94 0.62
C GLY A 36 4.28 23.37 1.18
N ARG A 37 4.65 23.54 2.46
CA ARG A 37 4.86 24.85 3.06
C ARG A 37 6.04 25.59 2.41
N GLY A 38 7.13 24.87 2.13
CA GLY A 38 8.30 25.42 1.43
C GLY A 38 7.94 25.95 0.05
N ILE A 39 7.17 25.20 -0.73
CA ILE A 39 6.69 25.63 -2.05
C ILE A 39 5.75 26.83 -1.94
N ALA A 40 4.79 26.82 -1.02
CA ALA A 40 3.86 27.92 -0.81
C ALA A 40 4.56 29.22 -0.34
N ALA A 41 5.70 29.11 0.34
CA ALA A 41 6.50 30.25 0.76
C ALA A 41 7.36 30.81 -0.38
N ALA A 42 7.87 29.93 -1.26
CA ALA A 42 8.68 30.33 -2.41
C ALA A 42 7.81 30.98 -3.52
N ASP A 43 6.62 30.43 -3.75
CA ASP A 43 5.70 30.87 -4.78
C ASP A 43 4.32 31.19 -4.16
N PRO A 44 4.09 32.42 -3.64
CA PRO A 44 2.84 32.78 -2.93
C PRO A 44 1.57 32.64 -3.77
N GLU A 45 1.67 32.73 -5.09
CA GLU A 45 0.55 32.51 -6.01
C GLU A 45 0.01 31.08 -5.99
N PHE A 46 0.82 30.08 -5.57
CA PHE A 46 0.42 28.68 -5.39
C PHE A 46 0.09 28.32 -3.94
N ALA A 47 0.12 29.26 -3.00
CA ALA A 47 -0.19 28.99 -1.59
C ALA A 47 -1.58 28.37 -1.36
N TRP A 48 -2.56 28.73 -2.19
CA TRP A 48 -3.90 28.15 -2.16
C TRP A 48 -3.93 26.65 -2.46
N ALA A 49 -2.99 26.15 -3.28
CA ALA A 49 -2.90 24.74 -3.69
C ALA A 49 -2.40 23.82 -2.57
N PHE A 50 -1.81 24.36 -1.51
CA PHE A 50 -1.28 23.60 -0.38
C PHE A 50 -2.31 22.65 0.22
N TRP A 51 -3.49 23.15 0.58
CA TRP A 51 -4.53 22.34 1.23
C TRP A 51 -5.14 21.26 0.30
N PRO A 52 -5.52 21.56 -0.95
CA PRO A 52 -5.97 20.55 -1.90
C PRO A 52 -4.95 19.43 -2.14
N CYS A 53 -3.68 19.76 -2.33
CA CYS A 53 -2.61 18.79 -2.53
C CYS A 53 -2.38 17.92 -1.31
N LEU A 54 -2.40 18.52 -0.11
CA LEU A 54 -2.24 17.78 1.14
C LEU A 54 -3.42 16.86 1.42
N ALA A 55 -4.65 17.33 1.19
CA ALA A 55 -5.86 16.51 1.33
C ALA A 55 -5.83 15.31 0.37
N PHE A 56 -5.40 15.51 -0.87
CA PHE A 56 -5.21 14.43 -1.83
C PHE A 56 -4.15 13.42 -1.35
N ALA A 57 -3.01 13.89 -0.84
CA ALA A 57 -1.96 13.01 -0.30
C ALA A 57 -2.49 12.17 0.87
N TRP A 58 -3.29 12.75 1.76
CA TRP A 58 -3.89 12.00 2.87
C TRP A 58 -4.97 11.02 2.40
N LEU A 59 -5.74 11.37 1.38
CA LEU A 59 -6.70 10.45 0.77
C LEU A 59 -5.99 9.21 0.20
N PHE A 60 -4.86 9.41 -0.47
CA PHE A 60 -4.01 8.34 -0.98
C PHE A 60 -3.36 7.51 0.16
N ALA A 61 -3.05 8.12 1.29
CA ALA A 61 -2.47 7.41 2.44
C ALA A 61 -3.44 6.40 3.07
N VAL A 62 -4.76 6.61 3.00
CA VAL A 62 -5.77 5.75 3.64
C VAL A 62 -5.70 4.30 3.16
N PRO A 63 -5.76 3.99 1.85
CA PRO A 63 -5.64 2.61 1.35
C PRO A 63 -4.30 1.98 1.70
N VAL A 64 -3.20 2.75 1.66
CA VAL A 64 -1.86 2.29 2.02
C VAL A 64 -1.81 1.81 3.47
N PHE A 65 -2.26 2.63 4.43
CA PHE A 65 -2.27 2.23 5.85
C PHE A 65 -3.24 1.08 6.10
N TRP A 66 -4.37 1.04 5.41
CA TRP A 66 -5.30 -0.10 5.51
C TRP A 66 -4.63 -1.39 5.03
N ALA A 67 -3.95 -1.37 3.88
CA ALA A 67 -3.19 -2.53 3.40
C ALA A 67 -2.15 -3.01 4.42
N MET A 68 -1.46 -2.09 5.11
CA MET A 68 -0.49 -2.43 6.16
C MET A 68 -1.15 -3.14 7.36
N THR A 69 -2.35 -2.75 7.79
CA THR A 69 -3.08 -3.46 8.86
C THR A 69 -3.46 -4.87 8.46
N LEU A 70 -3.88 -5.08 7.20
CA LEU A 70 -4.16 -6.41 6.67
C LEU A 70 -2.91 -7.28 6.62
N MET A 71 -1.78 -6.72 6.18
CA MET A 71 -0.50 -7.45 6.15
C MET A 71 0.00 -7.81 7.55
N TRP A 72 -0.25 -6.96 8.55
CA TRP A 72 0.04 -7.30 9.95
C TRP A 72 -0.69 -8.56 10.41
N ALA A 73 -1.98 -8.70 10.06
CA ALA A 73 -2.78 -9.87 10.37
C ALA A 73 -2.27 -11.13 9.63
N VAL A 74 -1.91 -11.00 8.35
CA VAL A 74 -1.31 -12.08 7.53
C VAL A 74 -0.02 -12.58 8.17
N PHE A 75 0.91 -11.69 8.51
CA PHE A 75 2.19 -12.06 9.14
C PHE A 75 1.98 -12.72 10.53
N GLY A 76 0.92 -12.31 11.25
CA GLY A 76 0.53 -12.97 12.48
C GLY A 76 0.12 -14.43 12.31
N ARG A 77 -0.64 -14.75 11.24
CA ARG A 77 -1.06 -16.12 10.92
C ARG A 77 0.12 -16.97 10.45
N ILE A 78 1.03 -16.40 9.64
CA ILE A 78 2.27 -17.06 9.22
C ILE A 78 3.09 -17.49 10.45
N GLY A 79 3.18 -16.65 11.48
CA GLY A 79 3.88 -16.97 12.73
C GLY A 79 3.26 -18.12 13.54
N ARG A 80 1.97 -18.41 13.33
CA ARG A 80 1.27 -19.56 13.91
C ARG A 80 1.38 -20.84 13.06
N GLY A 81 1.98 -20.74 11.88
CA GLY A 81 2.07 -21.85 10.92
C GLY A 81 0.89 -21.93 9.94
N GLU A 82 -0.03 -20.97 9.98
CA GLU A 82 -1.23 -20.87 9.15
C GLU A 82 -0.96 -19.99 7.91
N ALA A 83 0.13 -20.27 7.17
CA ALA A 83 0.52 -19.47 6.01
C ALA A 83 -0.49 -19.62 4.86
N PHE A 84 -0.97 -20.84 4.62
CA PHE A 84 -1.88 -21.18 3.54
C PHE A 84 -3.31 -21.38 4.08
N CYS A 85 -3.96 -20.26 4.39
CA CYS A 85 -5.35 -20.25 4.83
C CYS A 85 -6.20 -19.32 3.96
N ARG A 86 -7.50 -19.59 3.88
CA ARG A 86 -8.46 -18.82 3.08
C ARG A 86 -8.53 -17.34 3.52
N GLU A 87 -8.29 -17.07 4.80
CA GLU A 87 -8.26 -15.72 5.36
C GLU A 87 -7.07 -14.91 4.81
N ASN A 88 -5.90 -15.54 4.65
CA ASN A 88 -4.74 -14.87 4.05
C ASN A 88 -4.98 -14.57 2.56
N ALA A 89 -5.58 -15.50 1.84
CA ALA A 89 -5.98 -15.28 0.45
C ALA A 89 -6.97 -14.11 0.31
N ARG A 90 -7.96 -14.00 1.20
CA ARG A 90 -8.91 -12.87 1.23
C ARG A 90 -8.22 -11.55 1.56
N ALA A 91 -7.33 -11.54 2.55
CA ALA A 91 -6.57 -10.34 2.93
C ALA A 91 -5.72 -9.84 1.76
N LEU A 92 -4.97 -10.72 1.09
CA LEU A 92 -4.16 -10.38 -0.10
C LEU A 92 -5.02 -9.87 -1.26
N ARG A 93 -6.21 -10.44 -1.47
CA ARG A 93 -7.16 -9.95 -2.48
C ARG A 93 -7.64 -8.53 -2.15
N THR A 94 -7.87 -8.23 -0.87
CA THR A 94 -8.24 -6.88 -0.44
C THR A 94 -7.08 -5.90 -0.64
N VAL A 95 -5.84 -6.28 -0.29
CA VAL A 95 -4.63 -5.49 -0.56
C VAL A 95 -4.50 -5.19 -2.06
N SER A 96 -4.72 -6.18 -2.92
CA SER A 96 -4.73 -5.99 -4.38
C SER A 96 -5.76 -4.95 -4.82
N ARG A 97 -6.99 -5.01 -4.30
CA ARG A 97 -8.05 -4.03 -4.64
C ARG A 97 -7.68 -2.62 -4.18
N LEU A 98 -7.10 -2.48 -2.98
CA LEU A 98 -6.64 -1.19 -2.47
C LEU A 98 -5.52 -0.62 -3.35
N ALA A 99 -4.56 -1.43 -3.76
CA ALA A 99 -3.48 -1.01 -4.65
C ALA A 99 -3.99 -0.60 -6.05
N PHE A 100 -4.98 -1.30 -6.60
CA PHE A 100 -5.62 -0.86 -7.86
C PHE A 100 -6.46 0.41 -7.68
N CYS A 101 -7.09 0.61 -6.53
CA CYS A 101 -7.76 1.86 -6.21
C CYS A 101 -6.78 3.03 -6.22
N ASP A 102 -5.62 2.86 -5.58
CA ASP A 102 -4.55 3.86 -5.59
C ASP A 102 -3.97 4.08 -6.99
N ALA A 103 -3.83 3.03 -7.80
CA ALA A 103 -3.39 3.13 -9.19
C ALA A 103 -4.32 4.00 -10.06
N VAL A 104 -5.61 4.03 -9.75
CA VAL A 104 -6.59 4.91 -10.39
C VAL A 104 -6.61 6.29 -9.74
N LEU A 105 -6.47 6.35 -8.42
CA LEU A 105 -6.51 7.59 -7.65
C LEU A 105 -5.36 8.54 -8.03
N VAL A 106 -4.15 7.99 -8.27
CA VAL A 106 -2.97 8.79 -8.66
C VAL A 106 -3.24 9.62 -9.93
N PRO A 107 -3.58 9.04 -11.10
CA PRO A 107 -3.81 9.83 -12.30
C PRO A 107 -5.02 10.77 -12.17
N VAL A 108 -6.10 10.32 -11.54
CA VAL A 108 -7.29 11.16 -11.32
C VAL A 108 -6.95 12.38 -10.46
N GLY A 109 -6.20 12.21 -9.39
CA GLY A 109 -5.82 13.32 -8.51
C GLY A 109 -4.82 14.25 -9.16
N VAL A 110 -3.80 13.73 -9.84
CA VAL A 110 -2.78 14.56 -10.53
C VAL A 110 -3.42 15.38 -11.65
N ILE A 111 -4.30 14.77 -12.47
CA ILE A 111 -5.03 15.48 -13.52
C ILE A 111 -5.99 16.49 -12.90
N GLY A 112 -6.73 16.12 -11.85
CA GLY A 112 -7.65 17.03 -11.16
C GLY A 112 -6.96 18.25 -10.58
N LEU A 113 -5.83 18.09 -9.89
CA LEU A 113 -5.03 19.18 -9.38
C LEU A 113 -4.41 20.04 -10.51
N GLY A 114 -4.01 19.39 -11.61
CA GLY A 114 -3.53 20.09 -12.81
C GLY A 114 -4.59 21.00 -13.45
N LEU A 115 -5.82 20.52 -13.56
CA LEU A 115 -6.96 21.30 -14.08
C LEU A 115 -7.33 22.50 -13.17
N LEU A 116 -7.08 22.36 -11.87
CA LEU A 116 -7.23 23.46 -10.92
C LEU A 116 -6.07 24.47 -10.95
N GLY A 117 -5.04 24.24 -11.79
CA GLY A 117 -3.87 25.12 -11.87
C GLY A 117 -2.80 24.85 -10.80
N ALA A 118 -2.94 23.78 -10.00
CA ALA A 118 -1.98 23.37 -8.98
C ALA A 118 -0.93 22.39 -9.52
N GLY A 119 -0.92 22.11 -10.82
CA GLY A 119 -0.06 21.11 -11.45
C GLY A 119 1.28 21.68 -11.92
N SER A 120 2.39 20.99 -11.60
CA SER A 120 3.67 21.18 -12.26
C SER A 120 3.80 20.18 -13.40
N PRO A 121 4.07 20.62 -14.65
CA PRO A 121 4.21 19.71 -15.80
C PRO A 121 5.26 18.61 -15.56
N GLY A 122 6.39 18.95 -14.94
CA GLY A 122 7.44 17.96 -14.66
C GLY A 122 7.02 16.88 -13.65
N LEU A 123 6.34 17.26 -12.59
CA LEU A 123 5.80 16.32 -11.61
C LEU A 123 4.70 15.44 -12.23
N THR A 124 3.86 16.00 -13.09
CA THR A 124 2.80 15.25 -13.76
C THR A 124 3.38 14.17 -14.68
N VAL A 125 4.38 14.51 -15.48
CA VAL A 125 4.99 13.57 -16.45
C VAL A 125 5.76 12.44 -15.78
N ILE A 126 6.37 12.67 -14.62
CA ILE A 126 7.22 11.67 -13.93
C ILE A 126 6.43 10.95 -12.83
N LEU A 127 5.79 11.69 -11.94
CA LEU A 127 5.16 11.13 -10.74
C LEU A 127 3.91 10.32 -11.05
N MET A 128 3.10 10.77 -12.02
CA MET A 128 1.86 10.10 -12.38
C MET A 128 2.10 8.69 -12.96
N PRO A 129 2.91 8.49 -14.02
CA PRO A 129 3.11 7.15 -14.56
C PRO A 129 3.90 6.26 -13.59
N ALA A 130 4.92 6.80 -12.90
CA ALA A 130 5.69 6.03 -11.93
C ALA A 130 4.84 5.56 -10.75
N GLY A 131 4.06 6.44 -10.13
CA GLY A 131 3.16 6.11 -9.03
C GLY A 131 2.09 5.11 -9.44
N THR A 132 1.44 5.33 -10.59
CA THR A 132 0.44 4.41 -11.15
C THR A 132 1.03 3.03 -11.40
N MET A 133 2.22 2.96 -12.01
CA MET A 133 2.90 1.70 -12.31
C MET A 133 3.27 0.93 -11.04
N VAL A 134 3.80 1.59 -10.03
CA VAL A 134 4.14 0.95 -8.74
C VAL A 134 2.88 0.39 -8.07
N CYS A 135 1.81 1.16 -7.99
CA CYS A 135 0.54 0.71 -7.40
C CYS A 135 -0.06 -0.47 -8.20
N ALA A 136 -0.03 -0.40 -9.54
CA ALA A 136 -0.51 -1.49 -10.40
C ALA A 136 0.32 -2.77 -10.22
N LEU A 137 1.65 -2.68 -10.16
CA LEU A 137 2.53 -3.83 -9.91
C LEU A 137 2.24 -4.48 -8.56
N VAL A 138 2.12 -3.69 -7.50
CA VAL A 138 1.76 -4.19 -6.16
C VAL A 138 0.40 -4.89 -6.21
N GLY A 139 -0.57 -4.30 -6.90
CA GLY A 139 -1.90 -4.87 -7.09
C GLY A 139 -1.87 -6.23 -7.80
N VAL A 140 -1.12 -6.34 -8.90
CA VAL A 140 -0.96 -7.61 -9.66
C VAL A 140 -0.25 -8.65 -8.81
N MET A 141 0.84 -8.30 -8.13
CA MET A 141 1.57 -9.23 -7.27
C MET A 141 0.71 -9.75 -6.10
N ALA A 142 -0.03 -8.87 -5.44
CA ALA A 142 -0.95 -9.26 -4.37
C ALA A 142 -2.09 -10.15 -4.89
N MET A 143 -2.60 -9.91 -6.11
CA MET A 143 -3.60 -10.75 -6.74
C MET A 143 -3.04 -12.15 -7.06
N ALA A 144 -1.85 -12.24 -7.63
CA ALA A 144 -1.20 -13.51 -7.93
C ALA A 144 -0.95 -14.32 -6.65
N LEU A 145 -0.40 -13.68 -5.62
CA LEU A 145 -0.20 -14.33 -4.30
C LEU A 145 -1.52 -14.78 -3.67
N SER A 146 -2.59 -13.98 -3.78
CA SER A 146 -3.91 -14.35 -3.28
C SER A 146 -4.42 -15.65 -3.91
N ARG A 147 -4.22 -15.81 -5.23
CA ARG A 147 -4.62 -17.04 -5.95
C ARG A 147 -3.79 -18.23 -5.52
N LEU A 148 -2.46 -18.10 -5.50
CA LEU A 148 -1.56 -19.18 -5.08
C LEU A 148 -1.86 -19.66 -3.65
N VAL A 149 -2.12 -18.72 -2.73
CA VAL A 149 -2.47 -19.07 -1.35
C VAL A 149 -3.84 -19.73 -1.28
N ALA A 150 -4.80 -19.32 -2.10
CA ALA A 150 -6.14 -19.94 -2.15
C ALA A 150 -6.07 -21.37 -2.69
N ASP A 151 -5.29 -21.61 -3.75
CA ASP A 151 -5.11 -22.94 -4.35
C ASP A 151 -4.38 -23.88 -3.37
N ALA A 152 -3.33 -23.38 -2.69
CA ALA A 152 -2.64 -24.16 -1.67
C ALA A 152 -3.53 -24.51 -0.47
N ALA A 153 -4.40 -23.58 -0.04
CA ALA A 153 -5.36 -23.84 1.03
C ALA A 153 -6.39 -24.89 0.63
N ALA A 154 -6.85 -24.89 -0.63
CA ALA A 154 -7.80 -25.91 -1.13
C ALA A 154 -7.16 -27.31 -1.15
N LEU A 155 -5.92 -27.44 -1.61
CA LEU A 155 -5.19 -28.71 -1.61
C LEU A 155 -4.95 -29.25 -0.19
N GLN A 156 -4.72 -28.36 0.77
CA GLN A 156 -4.54 -28.75 2.18
C GLN A 156 -5.87 -29.27 2.76
N ASP A 157 -6.99 -28.59 2.49
CA ASP A 157 -8.33 -29.03 2.92
C ASP A 157 -8.68 -30.42 2.35
N GLU A 158 -8.33 -30.70 1.07
CA GLU A 158 -8.56 -32.02 0.44
C GLU A 158 -7.69 -33.12 1.07
N SER A 159 -6.43 -32.83 1.41
CA SER A 159 -5.55 -33.83 2.03
C SER A 159 -5.98 -34.18 3.45
N ASP A 160 -6.54 -33.24 4.20
CA ASP A 160 -7.03 -33.44 5.55
C ASP A 160 -8.36 -34.25 5.58
N LEU A 161 -9.11 -34.29 4.46
CA LEU A 161 -10.34 -35.07 4.31
C LEU A 161 -10.07 -36.52 3.88
N THR A 162 -8.88 -36.84 3.41
CA THR A 162 -8.53 -38.20 2.90
C THR A 162 -7.80 -39.06 3.91
N VAL A 163 -7.61 -38.61 5.15
CA VAL A 163 -7.07 -39.36 6.30
C VAL A 163 -8.17 -39.68 7.29
#